data_a15f558d3e6e69ac10c8e98d88e68a06
#
_entry.id   a15f558d3e6e69ac10c8e98d88e68a06
#
_cell.length_a   1.000
_cell.length_b   1.000
_cell.length_c   1.000
_cell.angle_alpha   90.00
_cell.angle_beta   90.00
_cell.angle_gamma   90.00
#
_symmetry.space_group_name_H-M   'P 1'
#
loop_
_entity.id
_entity.type
_entity.pdbx_description
1 polymer ?
#
loop_
_entity_poly.entity_id
_entity_poly.type
_entity_poly.pdbx_seq_one_letter_code
_entity_poly.pdbx_strand_id
1 'polypeptide(L)'
;MLKILQLILLLFGAVFGSCVRAESVLFLNPGSTQEAFWVSYSQFMQAAARDLGIDLQILYAQRQPELTLAQARLALQGPSRPDYLVFVNEQYVAPQIMRMAYNSGVKLFIVNAALTPNQQALVGERADRIGSLVPNDEEGGYLMMKELIRLHPAVAPGDTIELLAFSGLKITPSSQLREKGMQRALAEHPQVRLRQLVYGGWKQQRAYEQARQLLVRYPDVSLVWAANDEMAFGAMRAFTEAGKVPGKDVLFSAVNTSPAALQAVVDGRLSALLGGHFTLGGWALVELHDYEQGVDLNQYGGRDRQVPLLQLIDKKHAQQMLDMGASPDYGVHFRKLSAKGRPASYRYPFNLQTLMH
;
A
#
# COMPACT_ATOMS: atom_id res chain seq x y z
N MET A 1 -20.79 63.04 -31.76
CA MET A 1 -20.64 61.59 -32.06
C MET A 1 -19.25 61.00 -31.73
N LEU A 2 -18.24 61.80 -31.38
CA LEU A 2 -16.85 61.29 -31.13
C LEU A 2 -16.58 60.87 -29.66
N LYS A 3 -17.47 61.19 -28.71
CA LYS A 3 -17.33 60.83 -27.26
C LYS A 3 -17.96 59.49 -26.86
N ILE A 4 -18.78 58.88 -27.71
CA ILE A 4 -19.43 57.58 -27.44
C ILE A 4 -18.55 56.40 -27.92
N LEU A 5 -17.62 56.62 -28.83
CA LEU A 5 -16.72 55.59 -29.37
C LEU A 5 -15.54 55.29 -28.45
N GLN A 6 -15.22 56.16 -27.46
CA GLN A 6 -14.14 55.94 -26.50
C GLN A 6 -14.57 55.15 -25.25
N LEU A 7 -15.86 54.93 -25.01
CA LEU A 7 -16.37 54.21 -23.83
C LEU A 7 -16.57 52.71 -24.10
N ILE A 8 -16.56 52.29 -25.36
CA ILE A 8 -16.72 50.88 -25.75
C ILE A 8 -15.37 50.11 -25.80
N LEU A 9 -14.23 50.82 -25.88
CA LEU A 9 -12.91 50.21 -25.94
C LEU A 9 -12.29 49.87 -24.58
N LEU A 10 -12.94 50.22 -23.47
CA LEU A 10 -12.45 49.95 -22.09
C LEU A 10 -13.12 48.78 -21.38
N LEU A 11 -14.03 48.05 -22.03
CA LEU A 11 -14.75 46.92 -21.47
C LEU A 11 -14.31 45.56 -22.06
N PHE A 12 -13.30 45.55 -22.93
CA PHE A 12 -12.61 44.33 -23.37
C PHE A 12 -11.34 44.07 -22.54
N GLY A 13 -11.36 44.46 -21.26
CA GLY A 13 -10.36 44.20 -20.25
C GLY A 13 -10.45 42.76 -19.79
N ALA A 14 -9.66 41.89 -20.43
CA ALA A 14 -8.97 40.77 -19.85
C ALA A 14 -9.79 39.87 -18.89
N VAL A 15 -10.70 39.07 -19.42
CA VAL A 15 -10.91 37.72 -18.87
C VAL A 15 -9.66 36.88 -19.30
N PHE A 16 -8.51 37.18 -18.70
CA PHE A 16 -7.46 36.19 -18.56
C PHE A 16 -8.01 35.17 -17.56
N GLY A 17 -8.84 34.25 -18.04
CA GLY A 17 -9.08 33.03 -17.32
C GLY A 17 -7.70 32.43 -17.06
N SER A 18 -7.23 32.53 -15.81
CA SER A 18 -6.10 31.74 -15.36
C SER A 18 -6.46 30.30 -15.70
N CYS A 19 -5.91 29.77 -16.77
CA CYS A 19 -5.96 28.35 -17.07
C CYS A 19 -5.29 27.69 -15.87
N VAL A 20 -6.08 27.26 -14.87
CA VAL A 20 -5.56 26.50 -13.74
C VAL A 20 -5.05 25.21 -14.37
N ARG A 21 -3.74 25.15 -14.58
CA ARG A 21 -3.07 23.95 -15.04
C ARG A 21 -3.31 22.87 -13.97
N ALA A 22 -3.83 21.73 -14.39
CA ALA A 22 -3.95 20.59 -13.50
C ALA A 22 -2.55 20.19 -12.96
N GLU A 23 -2.47 19.89 -11.68
CA GLU A 23 -1.27 19.36 -11.06
C GLU A 23 -0.89 18.05 -11.75
N SER A 24 0.36 17.96 -12.22
CA SER A 24 0.86 16.75 -12.88
C SER A 24 1.61 15.86 -11.89
N VAL A 25 1.14 14.64 -11.74
CA VAL A 25 1.72 13.64 -10.83
C VAL A 25 2.15 12.42 -11.62
N LEU A 26 3.41 12.02 -11.47
CA LEU A 26 3.88 10.73 -11.97
C LEU A 26 4.06 9.76 -10.81
N PHE A 27 3.39 8.62 -10.86
CA PHE A 27 3.59 7.51 -9.92
C PHE A 27 4.46 6.42 -10.53
N LEU A 28 5.60 6.13 -9.90
CA LEU A 28 6.44 4.97 -10.22
C LEU A 28 5.96 3.78 -9.39
N ASN A 29 5.12 2.95 -9.99
CA ASN A 29 4.58 1.75 -9.40
C ASN A 29 5.62 0.61 -9.51
N PRO A 30 6.11 0.05 -8.38
CA PRO A 30 7.16 -0.97 -8.42
C PRO A 30 6.69 -2.34 -8.95
N GLY A 31 5.38 -2.58 -8.98
CA GLY A 31 4.79 -3.84 -9.42
C GLY A 31 4.61 -3.96 -10.92
N SER A 32 3.72 -4.86 -11.31
CA SER A 32 3.31 -5.07 -12.69
C SER A 32 1.81 -4.90 -12.88
N THR A 33 1.37 -4.77 -14.14
CA THR A 33 -0.07 -4.74 -14.50
C THR A 33 -0.79 -6.06 -14.29
N GLN A 34 -0.09 -7.11 -13.87
CA GLN A 34 -0.65 -8.43 -13.55
C GLN A 34 -0.73 -8.69 -12.04
N GLU A 35 -0.11 -7.85 -11.22
CA GLU A 35 -0.16 -7.97 -9.76
C GLU A 35 -1.43 -7.29 -9.23
N ALA A 36 -2.41 -8.07 -8.78
CA ALA A 36 -3.72 -7.60 -8.33
C ALA A 36 -3.63 -6.44 -7.32
N PHE A 37 -2.71 -6.52 -6.35
CA PHE A 37 -2.48 -5.45 -5.37
C PHE A 37 -2.09 -4.13 -6.05
N TRP A 38 -1.09 -4.15 -6.94
CA TRP A 38 -0.60 -2.93 -7.58
C TRP A 38 -1.57 -2.36 -8.61
N VAL A 39 -2.41 -3.22 -9.21
CA VAL A 39 -3.53 -2.80 -10.06
C VAL A 39 -4.58 -2.07 -9.22
N SER A 40 -5.03 -2.66 -8.11
CA SER A 40 -6.01 -2.03 -7.20
C SER A 40 -5.49 -0.72 -6.61
N TYR A 41 -4.21 -0.68 -6.25
CA TYR A 41 -3.52 0.53 -5.78
C TYR A 41 -3.61 1.66 -6.81
N SER A 42 -3.27 1.34 -8.07
CA SER A 42 -3.33 2.30 -9.17
C SER A 42 -4.75 2.75 -9.49
N GLN A 43 -5.72 1.85 -9.45
CA GLN A 43 -7.13 2.17 -9.69
C GLN A 43 -7.69 3.13 -8.63
N PHE A 44 -7.37 2.89 -7.35
CA PHE A 44 -7.77 3.79 -6.27
C PHE A 44 -7.09 5.17 -6.40
N MET A 45 -5.82 5.18 -6.77
CA MET A 45 -5.10 6.43 -7.03
C MET A 45 -5.69 7.20 -8.22
N GLN A 46 -6.10 6.51 -9.30
CA GLN A 46 -6.80 7.11 -10.43
C GLN A 46 -8.18 7.67 -10.05
N ALA A 47 -8.92 6.99 -9.15
CA ALA A 47 -10.19 7.51 -8.65
C ALA A 47 -9.99 8.83 -7.88
N ALA A 48 -8.99 8.89 -7.02
CA ALA A 48 -8.62 10.12 -6.32
C ALA A 48 -8.20 11.24 -7.28
N ALA A 49 -7.37 10.92 -8.27
CA ALA A 49 -6.89 11.88 -9.25
C ALA A 49 -8.05 12.51 -10.04
N ARG A 50 -9.03 11.71 -10.48
CA ARG A 50 -10.22 12.23 -11.18
C ARG A 50 -11.03 13.20 -10.31
N ASP A 51 -11.30 12.85 -9.06
CA ASP A 51 -12.08 13.71 -8.16
C ASP A 51 -11.32 14.99 -7.78
N LEU A 52 -10.00 14.90 -7.58
CA LEU A 52 -9.16 16.04 -7.23
C LEU A 52 -8.81 16.94 -8.44
N GLY A 53 -8.95 16.45 -9.66
CA GLY A 53 -8.56 17.17 -10.88
C GLY A 53 -7.04 17.13 -11.16
N ILE A 54 -6.37 16.05 -10.73
CA ILE A 54 -4.93 15.82 -10.91
C ILE A 54 -4.69 15.07 -12.22
N ASP A 55 -3.70 15.51 -13.00
CA ASP A 55 -3.17 14.79 -14.17
C ASP A 55 -2.20 13.70 -13.69
N LEU A 56 -2.70 12.48 -13.56
CA LEU A 56 -1.94 11.34 -13.03
C LEU A 56 -1.46 10.40 -14.12
N GLN A 57 -0.13 10.26 -14.21
CA GLN A 57 0.51 9.23 -15.00
C GLN A 57 1.06 8.12 -14.08
N ILE A 58 0.95 6.84 -14.52
CA ILE A 58 1.45 5.69 -13.77
C ILE A 58 2.36 4.87 -14.66
N LEU A 59 3.58 4.60 -14.20
CA LEU A 59 4.55 3.72 -14.85
C LEU A 59 4.85 2.52 -13.97
N TYR A 60 4.73 1.31 -14.52
CA TYR A 60 5.01 0.05 -13.82
C TYR A 60 6.46 -0.37 -14.04
N ALA A 61 7.15 -0.76 -12.98
CA ALA A 61 8.57 -1.11 -12.99
C ALA A 61 8.84 -2.62 -12.91
N GLN A 62 7.81 -3.49 -12.98
CA GLN A 62 7.93 -4.95 -13.09
C GLN A 62 8.81 -5.59 -11.99
N ARG A 63 8.83 -5.02 -10.79
CA ARG A 63 9.71 -5.42 -9.67
C ARG A 63 11.21 -5.27 -9.99
N GLN A 64 11.57 -4.45 -10.97
CA GLN A 64 12.94 -4.20 -11.38
C GLN A 64 13.39 -2.81 -10.90
N PRO A 65 14.28 -2.72 -9.90
CA PRO A 65 14.75 -1.43 -9.38
C PRO A 65 15.47 -0.59 -10.44
N GLU A 66 16.18 -1.24 -11.37
CA GLU A 66 16.85 -0.57 -12.49
C GLU A 66 15.84 0.13 -13.40
N LEU A 67 14.68 -0.49 -13.66
CA LEU A 67 13.62 0.12 -14.45
C LEU A 67 12.99 1.30 -13.69
N THR A 68 12.76 1.17 -12.39
CA THR A 68 12.31 2.29 -11.54
C THR A 68 13.26 3.48 -11.64
N LEU A 69 14.57 3.23 -11.54
CA LEU A 69 15.59 4.29 -11.63
C LEU A 69 15.68 4.90 -13.03
N ALA A 70 15.53 4.11 -14.09
CA ALA A 70 15.49 4.60 -15.46
C ALA A 70 14.27 5.49 -15.71
N GLN A 71 13.08 5.07 -15.26
CA GLN A 71 11.85 5.86 -15.32
C GLN A 71 11.97 7.16 -14.51
N ALA A 72 12.52 7.11 -13.30
CA ALA A 72 12.78 8.28 -12.48
C ALA A 72 13.73 9.27 -13.20
N ARG A 73 14.79 8.78 -13.81
CA ARG A 73 15.75 9.62 -14.56
C ARG A 73 15.05 10.34 -15.71
N LEU A 74 14.26 9.64 -16.51
CA LEU A 74 13.51 10.25 -17.62
C LEU A 74 12.55 11.32 -17.13
N ALA A 75 11.82 11.06 -16.05
CA ALA A 75 10.89 12.02 -15.47
C ALA A 75 11.57 13.27 -14.90
N LEU A 76 12.74 13.12 -14.29
CA LEU A 76 13.43 14.20 -13.58
C LEU A 76 14.37 15.02 -14.50
N GLN A 77 14.85 14.44 -15.58
CA GLN A 77 15.83 15.04 -16.50
C GLN A 77 15.28 15.29 -17.89
N GLY A 78 14.08 14.77 -18.21
CA GLY A 78 13.42 14.94 -19.50
C GLY A 78 12.86 16.36 -19.72
N PRO A 79 12.35 16.63 -20.93
CA PRO A 79 11.76 17.94 -21.27
C PRO A 79 10.40 18.17 -20.62
N SER A 80 9.65 17.12 -20.33
CA SER A 80 8.31 17.18 -19.70
C SER A 80 8.39 16.62 -18.29
N ARG A 81 8.67 17.48 -17.31
CA ARG A 81 8.77 17.10 -15.90
C ARG A 81 7.41 17.20 -15.25
N PRO A 82 7.02 16.22 -14.42
CA PRO A 82 5.83 16.34 -13.58
C PRO A 82 6.08 17.37 -12.46
N ASP A 83 5.01 17.91 -11.89
CA ASP A 83 5.11 18.76 -10.70
C ASP A 83 5.51 17.89 -9.48
N TYR A 84 5.01 16.64 -9.43
CA TYR A 84 5.26 15.67 -8.37
C TYR A 84 5.69 14.31 -8.89
N LEU A 85 6.69 13.72 -8.25
CA LEU A 85 7.07 12.32 -8.43
C LEU A 85 6.71 11.55 -7.17
N VAL A 86 5.73 10.64 -7.28
CA VAL A 86 5.33 9.72 -6.22
C VAL A 86 5.99 8.36 -6.49
N PHE A 87 6.60 7.76 -5.48
CA PHE A 87 7.28 6.48 -5.65
C PHE A 87 7.35 5.68 -4.36
N VAL A 88 7.63 4.40 -4.49
CA VAL A 88 7.84 3.47 -3.39
C VAL A 88 9.33 3.24 -3.18
N ASN A 89 9.80 3.27 -1.95
CA ASN A 89 11.18 2.90 -1.61
C ASN A 89 11.40 1.36 -1.68
N GLU A 90 10.88 0.76 -2.75
CA GLU A 90 11.04 -0.67 -3.00
C GLU A 90 12.53 -0.98 -3.23
N GLN A 91 13.03 -2.02 -2.56
CA GLN A 91 14.44 -2.40 -2.63
C GLN A 91 15.43 -1.23 -2.41
N TYR A 92 15.02 -0.24 -1.59
CA TYR A 92 15.87 0.88 -1.14
C TYR A 92 16.32 1.87 -2.23
N VAL A 93 15.55 2.05 -3.32
CA VAL A 93 15.88 2.95 -4.45
C VAL A 93 15.79 4.45 -4.11
N ALA A 94 15.12 4.84 -3.03
CA ALA A 94 14.82 6.23 -2.72
C ALA A 94 16.05 7.16 -2.69
N PRO A 95 17.21 6.84 -2.10
CA PRO A 95 18.35 7.74 -2.09
C PRO A 95 18.88 8.06 -3.49
N GLN A 96 18.76 7.12 -4.43
CA GLN A 96 19.19 7.34 -5.82
C GLN A 96 18.21 8.27 -6.55
N ILE A 97 16.89 8.05 -6.38
CA ILE A 97 15.85 8.91 -6.95
C ILE A 97 16.00 10.34 -6.39
N MET A 98 16.18 10.49 -5.08
CA MET A 98 16.34 11.79 -4.44
C MET A 98 17.59 12.54 -4.93
N ARG A 99 18.71 11.83 -5.18
CA ARG A 99 19.88 12.44 -5.80
C ARG A 99 19.62 12.94 -7.23
N MET A 100 18.88 12.17 -8.03
CA MET A 100 18.52 12.57 -9.40
C MET A 100 17.56 13.76 -9.42
N ALA A 101 16.71 13.90 -8.39
CA ALA A 101 15.76 15.00 -8.27
C ALA A 101 16.42 16.34 -7.88
N TYR A 102 17.67 16.32 -7.45
CA TYR A 102 18.36 17.54 -7.04
C TYR A 102 18.36 18.60 -8.16
N ASN A 103 17.87 19.80 -7.87
CA ASN A 103 17.69 20.91 -8.81
C ASN A 103 16.76 20.61 -10.01
N SER A 104 15.96 19.54 -9.97
CA SER A 104 14.99 19.25 -11.05
C SER A 104 13.77 20.17 -11.04
N GLY A 105 13.43 20.74 -9.86
CA GLY A 105 12.19 21.45 -9.61
C GLY A 105 11.00 20.53 -9.29
N VAL A 106 11.16 19.21 -9.44
CA VAL A 106 10.12 18.20 -9.15
C VAL A 106 10.08 17.93 -7.66
N LYS A 107 8.87 17.93 -7.09
CA LYS A 107 8.63 17.60 -5.69
C LYS A 107 8.45 16.10 -5.51
N LEU A 108 8.92 15.55 -4.40
CA LEU A 108 8.95 14.12 -4.14
C LEU A 108 8.00 13.74 -3.02
N PHE A 109 7.24 12.66 -3.21
CA PHE A 109 6.42 12.05 -2.16
C PHE A 109 6.63 10.53 -2.15
N ILE A 110 6.90 9.98 -0.95
CA ILE A 110 7.23 8.55 -0.80
C ILE A 110 6.01 7.83 -0.23
N VAL A 111 5.61 6.74 -0.86
CA VAL A 111 4.46 5.95 -0.40
C VAL A 111 4.85 4.51 -0.11
N ASN A 112 4.06 3.82 0.70
CA ASN A 112 4.12 2.39 1.01
C ASN A 112 5.38 1.93 1.78
N ALA A 113 6.56 2.40 1.42
CA ALA A 113 7.80 2.13 2.15
C ALA A 113 8.63 3.41 2.24
N ALA A 114 8.81 3.93 3.45
CA ALA A 114 9.58 5.15 3.73
C ALA A 114 11.10 4.93 3.65
N LEU A 115 11.84 6.02 3.79
CA LEU A 115 13.28 5.96 4.05
C LEU A 115 13.56 5.24 5.36
N THR A 116 14.58 4.39 5.38
CA THR A 116 15.12 3.88 6.64
C THR A 116 15.89 4.99 7.38
N PRO A 117 16.12 4.87 8.70
CA PRO A 117 16.93 5.84 9.44
C PRO A 117 18.32 6.09 8.82
N ASN A 118 18.97 5.03 8.32
CA ASN A 118 20.26 5.16 7.64
C ASN A 118 20.15 5.91 6.31
N GLN A 119 19.08 5.67 5.56
CA GLN A 119 18.84 6.41 4.32
C GLN A 119 18.51 7.87 4.60
N GLN A 120 17.71 8.15 5.63
CA GLN A 120 17.40 9.52 6.05
C GLN A 120 18.67 10.28 6.47
N ALA A 121 19.55 9.64 7.22
CA ALA A 121 20.86 10.22 7.58
C ALA A 121 21.73 10.49 6.33
N LEU A 122 21.67 9.62 5.32
CA LEU A 122 22.44 9.75 4.08
C LEU A 122 21.95 10.91 3.20
N VAL A 123 20.62 11.08 3.07
CA VAL A 123 20.05 12.09 2.17
C VAL A 123 19.80 13.44 2.86
N GLY A 124 19.73 13.46 4.18
CA GLY A 124 19.44 14.66 4.98
C GLY A 124 18.02 15.18 4.78
N GLU A 125 17.76 16.35 5.36
CA GLU A 125 16.52 17.10 5.14
C GLU A 125 16.57 17.80 3.78
N ARG A 126 15.44 17.70 3.04
CA ARG A 126 15.33 18.27 1.70
C ARG A 126 13.99 18.98 1.52
N ALA A 127 14.07 20.18 0.94
CA ALA A 127 12.89 21.01 0.68
C ALA A 127 12.00 20.46 -0.45
N ASP A 128 12.58 19.70 -1.40
CA ASP A 128 11.85 19.05 -2.49
C ASP A 128 11.13 17.76 -2.06
N ARG A 129 11.43 17.18 -0.89
CA ARG A 129 10.69 16.06 -0.32
C ARG A 129 9.52 16.58 0.53
N ILE A 130 8.31 16.44 -0.01
CA ILE A 130 7.08 16.91 0.64
C ILE A 130 6.74 16.06 1.85
N GLY A 131 6.86 14.72 1.72
CA GLY A 131 6.55 13.83 2.82
C GLY A 131 6.57 12.36 2.44
N SER A 132 6.03 11.55 3.36
CA SER A 132 5.79 10.13 3.13
C SER A 132 4.53 9.65 3.83
N LEU A 133 3.86 8.67 3.20
CA LEU A 133 2.68 8.00 3.75
C LEU A 133 2.87 6.48 3.63
N VAL A 134 2.90 5.78 4.77
CA VAL A 134 3.20 4.35 4.82
C VAL A 134 2.19 3.58 5.68
N PRO A 135 1.93 2.30 5.40
CA PRO A 135 1.06 1.49 6.23
C PRO A 135 1.79 1.01 7.49
N ASN A 136 1.02 0.50 8.43
CA ASN A 136 1.50 -0.09 9.66
C ASN A 136 1.93 -1.56 9.48
N ASP A 137 2.91 -1.84 8.63
CA ASP A 137 3.32 -3.21 8.24
C ASP A 137 3.76 -4.08 9.42
N GLU A 138 4.50 -3.54 10.38
CA GLU A 138 4.92 -4.32 11.57
C GLU A 138 3.71 -4.72 12.40
N GLU A 139 2.79 -3.81 12.67
CA GLU A 139 1.55 -4.12 13.37
C GLU A 139 0.69 -5.09 12.56
N GLY A 140 0.64 -4.95 11.24
CA GLY A 140 -0.04 -5.89 10.36
C GLY A 140 0.49 -7.32 10.51
N GLY A 141 1.81 -7.50 10.47
CA GLY A 141 2.44 -8.81 10.68
C GLY A 141 2.15 -9.41 12.05
N TYR A 142 2.12 -8.56 13.08
CA TYR A 142 1.75 -8.95 14.45
C TYR A 142 0.29 -9.39 14.54
N LEU A 143 -0.64 -8.60 14.03
CA LEU A 143 -2.08 -8.88 14.08
C LEU A 143 -2.45 -10.17 13.35
N MET A 144 -1.83 -10.44 12.17
CA MET A 144 -2.01 -11.71 11.46
C MET A 144 -1.64 -12.91 12.32
N MET A 145 -0.48 -12.85 12.97
CA MET A 145 -0.01 -13.96 13.78
C MET A 145 -0.87 -14.14 15.04
N LYS A 146 -1.24 -13.05 15.71
CA LYS A 146 -2.14 -13.08 16.87
C LYS A 146 -3.50 -13.68 16.50
N GLU A 147 -4.05 -13.32 15.35
CA GLU A 147 -5.34 -13.84 14.90
C GLU A 147 -5.28 -15.34 14.57
N LEU A 148 -4.21 -15.81 13.91
CA LEU A 148 -4.01 -17.26 13.71
C LEU A 148 -3.95 -18.03 15.03
N ILE A 149 -3.21 -17.50 16.02
CA ILE A 149 -3.09 -18.12 17.34
C ILE A 149 -4.46 -18.13 18.06
N ARG A 150 -5.19 -17.03 18.00
CA ARG A 150 -6.51 -16.90 18.61
C ARG A 150 -7.53 -17.89 18.06
N LEU A 151 -7.46 -18.14 16.74
CA LEU A 151 -8.38 -19.04 16.05
C LEU A 151 -7.99 -20.52 16.15
N HIS A 152 -6.73 -20.81 16.48
CA HIS A 152 -6.26 -22.18 16.63
C HIS A 152 -6.91 -22.84 17.86
N PRO A 153 -7.38 -24.09 17.77
CA PRO A 153 -7.83 -24.82 18.95
C PRO A 153 -6.79 -24.86 20.07
N ALA A 154 -7.26 -24.85 21.31
CA ALA A 154 -6.36 -24.96 22.43
C ALA A 154 -5.60 -26.30 22.38
N VAL A 155 -4.30 -26.26 22.70
CA VAL A 155 -3.46 -27.45 22.80
C VAL A 155 -3.19 -27.82 24.26
N ALA A 156 -2.89 -29.09 24.54
CA ALA A 156 -2.56 -29.50 25.88
C ALA A 156 -1.25 -28.88 26.39
N PRO A 157 -1.08 -28.72 27.71
CA PRO A 157 0.18 -28.21 28.25
C PRO A 157 1.37 -29.08 27.81
N GLY A 158 2.37 -28.43 27.19
CA GLY A 158 3.56 -29.09 26.64
C GLY A 158 3.50 -29.41 25.15
N ASP A 159 2.31 -29.37 24.53
CA ASP A 159 2.19 -29.51 23.09
C ASP A 159 2.62 -28.23 22.36
N THR A 160 3.03 -28.39 21.11
CA THR A 160 3.46 -27.29 20.25
C THR A 160 2.55 -27.16 19.04
N ILE A 161 2.29 -25.91 18.66
CA ILE A 161 1.59 -25.54 17.42
C ILE A 161 2.64 -25.26 16.34
N GLU A 162 2.58 -25.97 15.22
CA GLU A 162 3.58 -25.85 14.17
C GLU A 162 3.18 -24.80 13.13
N LEU A 163 4.12 -23.90 12.84
CA LEU A 163 3.95 -22.77 11.93
C LEU A 163 4.95 -22.83 10.77
N LEU A 164 4.47 -22.60 9.56
CA LEU A 164 5.27 -22.19 8.40
C LEU A 164 5.02 -20.72 8.07
N ALA A 165 6.07 -20.02 7.62
CA ALA A 165 5.97 -18.62 7.21
C ALA A 165 6.45 -18.43 5.76
N PHE A 166 5.64 -17.73 4.95
CA PHE A 166 5.93 -17.36 3.57
C PHE A 166 6.04 -15.85 3.48
N SER A 167 7.26 -15.34 3.36
CA SER A 167 7.54 -13.91 3.25
C SER A 167 7.79 -13.48 1.81
N GLY A 168 7.74 -12.16 1.56
CA GLY A 168 7.92 -11.60 0.24
C GLY A 168 9.36 -11.67 -0.26
N LEU A 169 9.91 -10.56 -0.73
CA LEU A 169 11.34 -10.43 -1.04
C LEU A 169 12.10 -10.03 0.22
N LYS A 170 13.18 -10.70 0.52
CA LYS A 170 13.98 -10.48 1.74
C LYS A 170 14.47 -9.04 1.89
N ILE A 171 14.67 -8.35 0.78
CA ILE A 171 15.21 -6.99 0.73
C ILE A 171 14.13 -5.90 0.62
N THR A 172 12.85 -6.22 0.82
CA THR A 172 11.79 -5.20 0.82
C THR A 172 11.41 -4.79 2.23
N PRO A 173 11.24 -3.48 2.50
CA PRO A 173 10.87 -3.00 3.83
C PRO A 173 9.59 -3.63 4.37
N SER A 174 8.56 -3.81 3.53
CA SER A 174 7.30 -4.43 3.94
C SER A 174 7.45 -5.89 4.39
N SER A 175 8.30 -6.68 3.71
CA SER A 175 8.61 -8.04 4.17
C SER A 175 9.23 -8.04 5.55
N GLN A 176 10.28 -7.24 5.73
CA GLN A 176 11.04 -7.17 6.98
C GLN A 176 10.17 -6.67 8.15
N LEU A 177 9.32 -5.67 7.92
CA LEU A 177 8.43 -5.14 8.95
C LEU A 177 7.35 -6.15 9.33
N ARG A 178 6.71 -6.81 8.35
CA ARG A 178 5.72 -7.86 8.62
C ARG A 178 6.33 -9.05 9.36
N GLU A 179 7.54 -9.49 8.97
CA GLU A 179 8.30 -10.52 9.69
C GLU A 179 8.60 -10.11 11.13
N LYS A 180 9.03 -8.87 11.35
CA LYS A 180 9.28 -8.33 12.69
C LYS A 180 8.03 -8.38 13.55
N GLY A 181 6.87 -8.01 12.99
CA GLY A 181 5.57 -8.12 13.68
C GLY A 181 5.21 -9.57 14.02
N MET A 182 5.37 -10.50 13.09
CA MET A 182 5.17 -11.93 13.33
C MET A 182 6.07 -12.43 14.48
N GLN A 183 7.35 -12.08 14.46
CA GLN A 183 8.30 -12.50 15.50
C GLN A 183 7.93 -11.93 16.88
N ARG A 184 7.44 -10.68 16.92
CA ARG A 184 6.93 -10.07 18.17
C ARG A 184 5.77 -10.89 18.74
N ALA A 185 4.82 -11.31 17.92
CA ALA A 185 3.71 -12.15 18.37
C ALA A 185 4.18 -13.55 18.84
N LEU A 186 5.15 -14.15 18.13
CA LEU A 186 5.71 -15.45 18.53
C LEU A 186 6.45 -15.40 19.87
N ALA A 187 7.12 -14.28 20.18
CA ALA A 187 7.78 -14.09 21.48
C ALA A 187 6.78 -14.11 22.67
N GLU A 188 5.53 -13.72 22.43
CA GLU A 188 4.44 -13.78 23.42
C GLU A 188 3.79 -15.15 23.52
N HIS A 189 4.04 -16.06 22.57
CA HIS A 189 3.36 -17.35 22.43
C HIS A 189 4.36 -18.50 22.23
N PRO A 190 5.14 -18.90 23.28
CA PRO A 190 6.21 -19.89 23.17
C PRO A 190 5.74 -21.28 22.75
N GLN A 191 4.44 -21.59 22.85
CA GLN A 191 3.84 -22.82 22.35
C GLN A 191 3.78 -22.88 20.82
N VAL A 192 3.93 -21.74 20.11
CA VAL A 192 3.95 -21.71 18.64
C VAL A 192 5.37 -21.80 18.15
N ARG A 193 5.66 -22.85 17.39
CA ARG A 193 6.99 -23.12 16.87
C ARG A 193 7.10 -22.82 15.37
N LEU A 194 7.82 -21.76 15.00
CA LEU A 194 8.15 -21.50 13.62
C LEU A 194 9.15 -22.56 13.12
N ARG A 195 8.69 -23.45 12.24
CA ARG A 195 9.50 -24.51 11.65
C ARG A 195 10.43 -23.98 10.57
N GLN A 196 9.87 -23.16 9.69
CA GLN A 196 10.66 -22.53 8.65
C GLN A 196 9.98 -21.27 8.12
N LEU A 197 10.80 -20.25 7.83
CA LEU A 197 10.42 -19.07 7.04
C LEU A 197 11.09 -19.18 5.67
N VAL A 198 10.32 -18.98 4.60
CA VAL A 198 10.80 -18.98 3.22
C VAL A 198 10.36 -17.70 2.51
N TYR A 199 11.14 -17.33 1.49
CA TYR A 199 10.88 -16.15 0.68
C TYR A 199 10.21 -16.54 -0.64
N GLY A 200 8.89 -16.39 -0.70
CA GLY A 200 8.07 -16.67 -1.88
C GLY A 200 8.14 -15.56 -2.94
N GLY A 201 8.71 -14.40 -2.60
CA GLY A 201 8.94 -13.29 -3.54
C GLY A 201 7.63 -12.68 -4.07
N TRP A 202 6.57 -12.71 -3.26
CA TRP A 202 5.21 -12.27 -3.57
C TRP A 202 4.48 -13.13 -4.62
N LYS A 203 5.03 -14.29 -5.01
CA LYS A 203 4.56 -15.10 -6.14
C LYS A 203 3.87 -16.38 -5.67
N GLN A 204 2.66 -16.61 -6.18
CA GLN A 204 1.83 -17.78 -5.89
C GLN A 204 2.53 -19.09 -6.26
N GLN A 205 3.08 -19.19 -7.46
CA GLN A 205 3.69 -20.42 -7.95
C GLN A 205 4.93 -20.81 -7.11
N ARG A 206 5.75 -19.83 -6.73
CA ARG A 206 6.93 -20.09 -5.90
C ARG A 206 6.55 -20.56 -4.49
N ALA A 207 5.54 -19.95 -3.89
CA ALA A 207 5.03 -20.37 -2.59
C ALA A 207 4.44 -21.80 -2.65
N TYR A 208 3.73 -22.14 -3.73
CA TYR A 208 3.23 -23.48 -3.97
C TYR A 208 4.37 -24.53 -4.00
N GLU A 209 5.42 -24.29 -4.79
CA GLU A 209 6.57 -25.19 -4.90
C GLU A 209 7.29 -25.38 -3.57
N GLN A 210 7.49 -24.28 -2.83
CA GLN A 210 8.08 -24.30 -1.48
C GLN A 210 7.19 -25.06 -0.49
N ALA A 211 5.87 -24.81 -0.50
CA ALA A 211 4.92 -25.47 0.40
C ALA A 211 4.89 -26.98 0.20
N ARG A 212 4.94 -27.47 -1.05
CA ARG A 212 5.03 -28.92 -1.34
C ARG A 212 6.25 -29.57 -0.70
N GLN A 213 7.41 -28.92 -0.77
CA GLN A 213 8.64 -29.43 -0.16
C GLN A 213 8.58 -29.39 1.36
N LEU A 214 8.02 -28.30 1.91
CA LEU A 214 7.91 -28.10 3.35
C LEU A 214 6.93 -29.07 4.01
N LEU A 215 5.83 -29.44 3.34
CA LEU A 215 4.85 -30.41 3.83
C LEU A 215 5.44 -31.81 4.01
N VAL A 216 6.37 -32.23 3.14
CA VAL A 216 7.10 -33.51 3.32
C VAL A 216 7.93 -33.49 4.60
N ARG A 217 8.52 -32.33 4.93
CA ARG A 217 9.39 -32.17 6.10
C ARG A 217 8.64 -31.89 7.39
N TYR A 218 7.51 -31.22 7.28
CA TYR A 218 6.69 -30.74 8.41
C TYR A 218 5.20 -31.09 8.19
N PRO A 219 4.82 -32.38 8.26
CA PRO A 219 3.47 -32.83 7.93
C PRO A 219 2.39 -32.36 8.94
N ASP A 220 2.80 -32.03 10.17
CA ASP A 220 1.91 -31.69 11.27
C ASP A 220 1.66 -30.17 11.39
N VAL A 221 2.12 -29.39 10.42
CA VAL A 221 1.88 -27.94 10.41
C VAL A 221 0.39 -27.63 10.37
N SER A 222 -0.04 -26.80 11.32
CA SER A 222 -1.43 -26.34 11.46
C SER A 222 -1.61 -24.83 11.27
N LEU A 223 -0.52 -24.04 11.23
CA LEU A 223 -0.55 -22.63 10.95
C LEU A 223 0.34 -22.26 9.75
N VAL A 224 -0.18 -21.41 8.88
CA VAL A 224 0.58 -20.81 7.77
C VAL A 224 0.40 -19.28 7.80
N TRP A 225 1.51 -18.60 8.09
CA TRP A 225 1.58 -17.15 7.98
C TRP A 225 2.14 -16.77 6.61
N ALA A 226 1.37 -16.02 5.80
CA ALA A 226 1.80 -15.57 4.48
C ALA A 226 1.71 -14.04 4.37
N ALA A 227 2.80 -13.41 3.95
CA ALA A 227 2.90 -11.96 3.89
C ALA A 227 2.04 -11.30 2.78
N ASN A 228 1.45 -12.08 1.86
CA ASN A 228 0.41 -11.65 0.92
C ASN A 228 -0.52 -12.81 0.54
N ASP A 229 -1.62 -12.47 -0.15
CA ASP A 229 -2.64 -13.41 -0.61
C ASP A 229 -2.15 -14.39 -1.69
N GLU A 230 -1.34 -13.93 -2.64
CA GLU A 230 -0.78 -14.78 -3.70
C GLU A 230 0.02 -15.96 -3.09
N MET A 231 0.90 -15.68 -2.12
CA MET A 231 1.67 -16.73 -1.47
C MET A 231 0.79 -17.63 -0.60
N ALA A 232 -0.24 -17.06 0.07
CA ALA A 232 -1.22 -17.85 0.80
C ALA A 232 -1.94 -18.84 -0.12
N PHE A 233 -2.41 -18.40 -1.28
CA PHE A 233 -3.06 -19.28 -2.26
C PHE A 233 -2.14 -20.35 -2.82
N GLY A 234 -0.88 -20.02 -3.07
CA GLY A 234 0.13 -21.01 -3.46
C GLY A 234 0.29 -22.10 -2.41
N ALA A 235 0.46 -21.71 -1.16
CA ALA A 235 0.56 -22.64 -0.04
C ALA A 235 -0.75 -23.44 0.14
N MET A 236 -1.92 -22.79 0.16
CA MET A 236 -3.22 -23.46 0.26
C MET A 236 -3.40 -24.54 -0.78
N ARG A 237 -3.02 -24.29 -2.03
CA ARG A 237 -3.09 -25.29 -3.09
C ARG A 237 -2.26 -26.53 -2.76
N ALA A 238 -1.02 -26.35 -2.30
CA ALA A 238 -0.14 -27.47 -1.92
C ALA A 238 -0.72 -28.28 -0.75
N PHE A 239 -1.28 -27.58 0.25
CA PHE A 239 -1.91 -28.24 1.40
C PHE A 239 -3.18 -29.01 1.00
N THR A 240 -4.00 -28.46 0.09
CA THR A 240 -5.19 -29.13 -0.42
C THR A 240 -4.80 -30.39 -1.21
N GLU A 241 -3.79 -30.33 -2.07
CA GLU A 241 -3.26 -31.49 -2.81
C GLU A 241 -2.69 -32.57 -1.89
N ALA A 242 -2.23 -32.19 -0.68
CA ALA A 242 -1.81 -33.11 0.36
C ALA A 242 -2.95 -33.62 1.26
N GLY A 243 -4.22 -33.33 0.91
CA GLY A 243 -5.40 -33.80 1.65
C GLY A 243 -5.77 -32.98 2.87
N LYS A 244 -5.14 -31.84 3.11
CA LYS A 244 -5.49 -30.92 4.21
C LYS A 244 -6.57 -29.93 3.76
N VAL A 245 -7.47 -29.55 4.64
CA VAL A 245 -8.55 -28.59 4.38
C VAL A 245 -8.20 -27.22 4.95
N PRO A 246 -7.92 -26.20 4.09
CA PRO A 246 -7.69 -24.83 4.54
C PRO A 246 -8.86 -24.28 5.35
N GLY A 247 -8.55 -23.60 6.46
CA GLY A 247 -9.52 -23.08 7.40
C GLY A 247 -10.09 -24.09 8.40
N LYS A 248 -9.72 -25.38 8.27
CA LYS A 248 -10.13 -26.45 9.18
C LYS A 248 -8.93 -27.19 9.76
N ASP A 249 -8.15 -27.85 8.92
CA ASP A 249 -6.97 -28.61 9.34
C ASP A 249 -5.73 -27.72 9.47
N VAL A 250 -5.71 -26.64 8.69
CA VAL A 250 -4.62 -25.64 8.67
C VAL A 250 -5.22 -24.24 8.52
N LEU A 251 -4.83 -23.34 9.41
CA LEU A 251 -5.24 -21.94 9.39
C LEU A 251 -4.22 -21.11 8.60
N PHE A 252 -4.74 -20.26 7.71
CA PHE A 252 -3.93 -19.40 6.85
C PHE A 252 -4.16 -17.93 7.14
N SER A 253 -3.10 -17.14 7.14
CA SER A 253 -3.20 -15.68 7.09
C SER A 253 -2.71 -15.11 5.77
N ALA A 254 -3.17 -13.91 5.43
CA ALA A 254 -2.71 -13.17 4.26
C ALA A 254 -2.89 -11.65 4.45
N VAL A 255 -2.23 -10.91 3.58
CA VAL A 255 -2.46 -9.46 3.38
C VAL A 255 -2.94 -9.26 1.93
N ASN A 256 -3.69 -8.23 1.69
CA ASN A 256 -4.35 -7.75 0.48
C ASN A 256 -5.86 -8.06 0.46
N THR A 257 -6.56 -7.32 -0.41
CA THR A 257 -8.03 -7.41 -0.57
C THR A 257 -8.41 -7.75 -2.01
N SER A 258 -7.66 -8.67 -2.63
CA SER A 258 -8.10 -9.18 -3.93
C SER A 258 -9.47 -9.85 -3.80
N PRO A 259 -10.31 -9.83 -4.84
CA PRO A 259 -11.61 -10.51 -4.81
C PRO A 259 -11.50 -11.97 -4.39
N ALA A 260 -10.44 -12.65 -4.80
CA ALA A 260 -10.16 -14.03 -4.40
C ALA A 260 -9.87 -14.17 -2.90
N ALA A 261 -9.13 -13.21 -2.30
CA ALA A 261 -8.83 -13.20 -0.87
C ALA A 261 -10.08 -12.91 -0.04
N LEU A 262 -10.89 -11.93 -0.44
CA LEU A 262 -12.16 -11.62 0.20
C LEU A 262 -13.13 -12.82 0.14
N GLN A 263 -13.26 -13.46 -1.02
CA GLN A 263 -14.07 -14.67 -1.17
C GLN A 263 -13.55 -15.82 -0.30
N ALA A 264 -12.23 -15.98 -0.18
CA ALA A 264 -11.65 -17.02 0.66
C ALA A 264 -11.93 -16.79 2.16
N VAL A 265 -12.07 -15.54 2.62
CA VAL A 265 -12.54 -15.21 3.97
C VAL A 265 -14.02 -15.56 4.13
N VAL A 266 -14.86 -15.20 3.17
CA VAL A 266 -16.30 -15.55 3.18
C VAL A 266 -16.49 -17.05 3.23
N ASP A 267 -15.75 -17.81 2.42
CA ASP A 267 -15.80 -19.29 2.37
C ASP A 267 -15.17 -19.94 3.64
N GLY A 268 -14.43 -19.19 4.45
CA GLY A 268 -13.72 -19.70 5.63
C GLY A 268 -12.43 -20.46 5.31
N ARG A 269 -11.92 -20.40 4.08
CA ARG A 269 -10.63 -20.99 3.69
C ARG A 269 -9.43 -20.18 4.14
N LEU A 270 -9.57 -18.85 4.19
CA LEU A 270 -8.60 -17.91 4.72
C LEU A 270 -9.04 -17.45 6.11
N SER A 271 -8.24 -17.73 7.12
CA SER A 271 -8.60 -17.57 8.54
C SER A 271 -8.37 -16.15 9.05
N ALA A 272 -7.29 -15.50 8.60
CA ALA A 272 -6.94 -14.14 9.00
C ALA A 272 -6.51 -13.33 7.74
N LEU A 273 -7.29 -12.33 7.39
CA LEU A 273 -6.97 -11.42 6.28
C LEU A 273 -6.79 -10.00 6.81
N LEU A 274 -5.69 -9.37 6.43
CA LEU A 274 -5.49 -7.94 6.62
C LEU A 274 -5.51 -7.22 5.26
N GLY A 275 -6.07 -6.01 5.26
CA GLY A 275 -6.11 -5.21 4.03
C GLY A 275 -6.44 -3.76 4.29
N GLY A 276 -6.56 -2.98 3.21
CA GLY A 276 -6.83 -1.55 3.23
C GLY A 276 -5.70 -0.70 2.66
N HIS A 277 -4.47 -1.18 2.67
CA HIS A 277 -3.31 -0.38 2.26
C HIS A 277 -3.19 -0.13 0.75
N PHE A 278 -4.02 -0.76 -0.08
CA PHE A 278 -4.16 -0.40 -1.50
C PHE A 278 -4.69 1.02 -1.70
N THR A 279 -5.33 1.61 -0.67
CA THR A 279 -5.88 2.97 -0.71
C THR A 279 -4.81 4.05 -0.56
N LEU A 280 -3.62 3.70 -0.15
CA LEU A 280 -2.57 4.63 0.27
C LEU A 280 -2.18 5.64 -0.83
N GLY A 281 -2.14 5.20 -2.09
CA GLY A 281 -1.82 6.09 -3.21
C GLY A 281 -2.85 7.20 -3.41
N GLY A 282 -4.14 6.89 -3.25
CA GLY A 282 -5.21 7.89 -3.31
C GLY A 282 -5.16 8.87 -2.14
N TRP A 283 -4.87 8.37 -0.93
CA TRP A 283 -4.69 9.25 0.24
C TRP A 283 -3.48 10.19 0.07
N ALA A 284 -2.40 9.70 -0.53
CA ALA A 284 -1.24 10.54 -0.85
C ALA A 284 -1.60 11.68 -1.82
N LEU A 285 -2.48 11.44 -2.79
CA LEU A 285 -2.96 12.50 -3.68
C LEU A 285 -3.79 13.56 -2.96
N VAL A 286 -4.56 13.20 -1.93
CA VAL A 286 -5.26 14.19 -1.09
C VAL A 286 -4.26 15.11 -0.38
N GLU A 287 -3.17 14.55 0.15
CA GLU A 287 -2.12 15.35 0.80
C GLU A 287 -1.35 16.24 -0.17
N LEU A 288 -1.04 15.74 -1.37
CA LEU A 288 -0.38 16.54 -2.40
C LEU A 288 -1.27 17.69 -2.87
N HIS A 289 -2.56 17.42 -3.08
CA HIS A 289 -3.53 18.44 -3.43
C HIS A 289 -3.65 19.52 -2.34
N ASP A 290 -3.67 19.12 -1.07
CA ASP A 290 -3.67 20.06 0.06
C ASP A 290 -2.38 20.88 0.13
N TYR A 291 -1.23 20.24 -0.07
CA TYR A 291 0.06 20.92 -0.10
C TYR A 291 0.11 21.99 -1.22
N GLU A 292 -0.38 21.68 -2.43
CA GLU A 292 -0.44 22.64 -3.53
C GLU A 292 -1.37 23.82 -3.22
N GLN A 293 -2.41 23.57 -2.42
CA GLN A 293 -3.32 24.61 -1.94
C GLN A 293 -2.78 25.40 -0.73
N GLY A 294 -1.51 25.21 -0.35
CA GLY A 294 -0.83 25.91 0.74
C GLY A 294 -1.13 25.37 2.13
N VAL A 295 -1.65 24.14 2.24
CA VAL A 295 -1.84 23.49 3.55
C VAL A 295 -0.49 23.02 4.08
N ASP A 296 -0.14 23.42 5.30
CA ASP A 296 1.02 22.88 6.01
C ASP A 296 0.67 21.52 6.63
N LEU A 297 1.15 20.44 6.02
CA LEU A 297 0.91 19.07 6.47
C LEU A 297 1.36 18.83 7.92
N ASN A 298 2.33 19.60 8.43
CA ASN A 298 2.79 19.46 9.81
C ASN A 298 1.70 19.78 10.84
N GLN A 299 0.75 20.63 10.50
CA GLN A 299 -0.37 20.98 11.37
C GLN A 299 -1.42 19.85 11.45
N TYR A 300 -1.43 18.92 10.48
CA TYR A 300 -2.46 17.87 10.34
C TYR A 300 -1.93 16.45 10.53
N GLY A 301 -0.89 16.29 11.33
CA GLY A 301 -0.34 14.97 11.69
C GLY A 301 1.09 14.71 11.21
N GLY A 302 1.72 15.71 10.61
CA GLY A 302 3.09 15.64 10.10
C GLY A 302 3.16 15.27 8.62
N ARG A 303 4.30 15.56 8.02
CA ARG A 303 4.55 15.23 6.61
C ARG A 303 4.98 13.78 6.38
N ASP A 304 5.54 13.13 7.42
CA ASP A 304 5.93 11.73 7.38
C ASP A 304 5.02 10.95 8.32
N ARG A 305 4.14 10.10 7.75
CA ARG A 305 3.10 9.44 8.52
C ARG A 305 3.03 7.94 8.28
N GLN A 306 2.86 7.22 9.36
CA GLN A 306 2.38 5.86 9.33
C GLN A 306 0.88 5.84 9.64
N VAL A 307 0.09 5.19 8.78
CA VAL A 307 -1.36 5.12 8.89
C VAL A 307 -1.84 3.69 9.14
N PRO A 308 -2.87 3.50 10.00
CA PRO A 308 -3.35 2.18 10.41
C PRO A 308 -4.27 1.57 9.33
N LEU A 309 -3.74 1.34 8.13
CA LEU A 309 -4.50 0.79 7.00
C LEU A 309 -4.57 -0.73 7.01
N LEU A 310 -3.55 -1.41 7.56
CA LEU A 310 -3.59 -2.85 7.71
C LEU A 310 -4.47 -3.23 8.91
N GLN A 311 -5.73 -3.56 8.61
CA GLN A 311 -6.75 -3.94 9.57
C GLN A 311 -7.27 -5.34 9.25
N LEU A 312 -7.71 -6.07 10.29
CA LEU A 312 -8.37 -7.36 10.13
C LEU A 312 -9.72 -7.20 9.42
N ILE A 313 -9.94 -8.05 8.42
CA ILE A 313 -11.15 -8.10 7.61
C ILE A 313 -11.91 -9.36 7.98
N ASP A 314 -13.04 -9.20 8.66
CA ASP A 314 -13.95 -10.27 8.97
C ASP A 314 -14.86 -10.64 7.78
N LYS A 315 -15.66 -11.69 7.90
CA LYS A 315 -16.58 -12.15 6.85
C LYS A 315 -17.57 -11.08 6.40
N LYS A 316 -18.08 -10.27 7.33
CA LYS A 316 -19.06 -9.22 7.04
C LYS A 316 -18.40 -8.14 6.17
N HIS A 317 -17.25 -7.65 6.59
CA HIS A 317 -16.50 -6.63 5.83
C HIS A 317 -16.00 -7.17 4.49
N ALA A 318 -15.55 -8.44 4.44
CA ALA A 318 -15.17 -9.09 3.18
C ALA A 318 -16.33 -9.14 2.19
N GLN A 319 -17.54 -9.54 2.64
CA GLN A 319 -18.74 -9.56 1.81
C GLN A 319 -19.12 -8.15 1.34
N GLN A 320 -19.11 -7.15 2.23
CA GLN A 320 -19.39 -5.77 1.86
C GLN A 320 -18.41 -5.25 0.79
N MET A 321 -17.12 -5.57 0.91
CA MET A 321 -16.12 -5.16 -0.09
C MET A 321 -16.33 -5.86 -1.43
N LEU A 322 -16.78 -7.12 -1.45
CA LEU A 322 -17.17 -7.83 -2.66
C LEU A 322 -18.42 -7.21 -3.30
N ASP A 323 -19.43 -6.87 -2.49
CA ASP A 323 -20.71 -6.32 -2.94
C ASP A 323 -20.57 -4.88 -3.48
N MET A 324 -19.65 -4.08 -2.92
CA MET A 324 -19.32 -2.76 -3.46
C MET A 324 -18.80 -2.84 -4.90
N GLY A 325 -18.34 -4.01 -5.32
CA GLY A 325 -17.92 -4.29 -6.67
C GLY A 325 -16.79 -3.38 -7.14
N ALA A 326 -16.60 -3.32 -8.44
CA ALA A 326 -15.65 -2.40 -9.05
C ALA A 326 -16.29 -1.03 -9.31
N SER A 327 -16.84 -0.36 -8.25
CA SER A 327 -17.22 1.04 -8.42
C SER A 327 -15.98 1.85 -8.78
N PRO A 328 -15.95 2.57 -9.91
CA PRO A 328 -14.76 3.26 -10.39
C PRO A 328 -14.30 4.40 -9.49
N ASP A 329 -15.12 4.84 -8.55
CA ASP A 329 -14.84 5.92 -7.57
C ASP A 329 -14.79 5.42 -6.12
N TYR A 330 -15.03 4.13 -5.89
CA TYR A 330 -15.05 3.51 -4.55
C TYR A 330 -16.04 4.17 -3.58
N GLY A 331 -16.99 4.99 -4.05
CA GLY A 331 -17.89 5.77 -3.21
C GLY A 331 -17.21 6.89 -2.40
N VAL A 332 -15.95 7.21 -2.69
CA VAL A 332 -15.15 8.18 -1.92
C VAL A 332 -15.19 9.56 -2.58
N HIS A 333 -15.53 10.57 -1.79
CA HIS A 333 -15.42 11.98 -2.17
C HIS A 333 -14.07 12.55 -1.66
N PHE A 334 -13.01 12.38 -2.42
CA PHE A 334 -11.64 12.73 -1.99
C PHE A 334 -11.49 14.22 -1.66
N ARG A 335 -12.12 15.12 -2.40
CA ARG A 335 -12.12 16.58 -2.09
C ARG A 335 -12.65 16.90 -0.69
N LYS A 336 -13.60 16.13 -0.18
CA LYS A 336 -14.16 16.32 1.16
C LYS A 336 -13.18 15.92 2.27
N LEU A 337 -12.14 15.17 1.94
CA LEU A 337 -11.10 14.73 2.88
C LEU A 337 -9.97 15.75 3.01
N SER A 338 -9.98 16.82 2.23
CA SER A 338 -9.00 17.90 2.31
C SER A 338 -8.99 18.56 3.70
N ALA A 339 -7.80 18.88 4.17
CA ALA A 339 -7.58 19.64 5.42
C ALA A 339 -7.72 21.15 5.21
N LYS A 340 -7.87 21.62 3.97
CA LYS A 340 -7.99 23.04 3.67
C LYS A 340 -9.18 23.68 4.39
N GLY A 341 -8.91 24.68 5.22
CA GLY A 341 -9.93 25.36 6.01
C GLY A 341 -10.46 24.56 7.21
N ARG A 342 -9.88 23.40 7.52
CA ARG A 342 -10.21 22.62 8.70
C ARG A 342 -9.46 23.13 9.94
N PRO A 343 -10.00 22.90 11.14
CA PRO A 343 -9.31 23.25 12.38
C PRO A 343 -8.03 22.39 12.55
N ALA A 344 -7.06 22.89 13.31
CA ALA A 344 -5.80 22.16 13.57
C ALA A 344 -5.99 20.79 14.27
N SER A 345 -7.14 20.54 14.87
CA SER A 345 -7.53 19.25 15.44
C SER A 345 -7.95 18.21 14.38
N TYR A 346 -8.20 18.63 13.14
CA TYR A 346 -8.56 17.71 12.06
C TYR A 346 -7.43 16.69 11.83
N ARG A 347 -7.84 15.45 11.60
CA ARG A 347 -6.94 14.38 11.14
C ARG A 347 -7.55 13.72 9.92
N TYR A 348 -6.75 13.49 8.92
CA TYR A 348 -7.21 12.79 7.71
C TYR A 348 -7.79 11.41 8.07
N PRO A 349 -9.01 11.08 7.64
CA PRO A 349 -9.65 9.81 7.94
C PRO A 349 -9.14 8.70 7.00
N PHE A 350 -7.84 8.51 6.94
CA PHE A 350 -7.19 7.50 6.10
C PHE A 350 -7.28 6.13 6.75
N ASN A 351 -8.42 5.48 6.58
CA ASN A 351 -8.70 4.15 7.10
C ASN A 351 -9.64 3.39 6.17
N LEU A 352 -9.82 2.10 6.43
CA LEU A 352 -10.69 1.23 5.63
C LEU A 352 -12.17 1.59 5.78
N GLN A 353 -12.61 2.10 6.95
CA GLN A 353 -14.01 2.48 7.18
C GLN A 353 -14.46 3.59 6.22
N THR A 354 -13.56 4.45 5.76
CA THR A 354 -13.88 5.49 4.77
C THR A 354 -14.41 4.92 3.45
N LEU A 355 -14.18 3.63 3.17
CA LEU A 355 -14.70 2.91 2.00
C LEU A 355 -16.02 2.20 2.27
N MET A 356 -16.47 2.07 3.51
CA MET A 356 -17.57 1.18 3.92
C MET A 356 -18.84 1.95 4.31
N HIS A 357 -19.08 3.10 3.69
CA HIS A 357 -20.28 3.95 3.94
C HIS A 357 -21.38 3.75 2.93
#